data_a21aed457b049eec61038627743d8df2
#
_entry.id   a21aed457b049eec61038627743d8df2
#
_cell.length_a   1.000
_cell.length_b   1.000
_cell.length_c   1.000
_cell.angle_alpha   90.00
_cell.angle_beta   90.00
_cell.angle_gamma   90.00
#
_symmetry.space_group_name_H-M   'P 1'
#
loop_
_entity.id
_entity.type
_entity.pdbx_description
1 polymer ?
#
loop_
_entity_poly.entity_id
_entity_poly.type
_entity_poly.pdbx_seq_one_letter_code
_entity_poly.pdbx_strand_id
1 'polypeptide(L)'
;MKITSVKVRKIEKEDSRMKGIASVVIDDCFAVKDIRIIQGEDKLFIAMPSRKYPDGEYRDVAHPINGETRKLFEDAIIEEYNNTEDVAETEEEN
;
A
#
# COMPACT_ATOMS: atom_id res chain seq x y z
N MET A 1 -1.96 18.84 -1.41
CA MET A 1 -2.46 17.48 -1.25
C MET A 1 -2.08 16.97 0.12
N LYS A 2 -3.02 16.36 0.80
CA LYS A 2 -2.78 15.92 2.16
C LYS A 2 -3.37 14.53 2.35
N ILE A 3 -2.58 13.63 2.92
CA ILE A 3 -3.10 12.30 3.26
C ILE A 3 -3.86 12.44 4.56
N THR A 4 -5.15 12.15 4.50
CA THR A 4 -6.02 12.35 5.65
C THR A 4 -6.41 11.06 6.35
N SER A 5 -6.14 9.91 5.72
CA SER A 5 -6.44 8.65 6.36
C SER A 5 -5.63 7.55 5.69
N VAL A 6 -5.16 6.60 6.49
CA VAL A 6 -4.44 5.44 5.97
C VAL A 6 -4.99 4.23 6.70
N LYS A 7 -5.32 3.19 5.95
CA LYS A 7 -5.72 1.92 6.53
C LYS A 7 -4.80 0.83 6.02
N VAL A 8 -4.35 -0.02 6.91
CA VAL A 8 -3.45 -1.10 6.57
C VAL A 8 -4.03 -2.40 7.09
N ARG A 9 -4.04 -3.41 6.24
CA ARG A 9 -4.38 -4.75 6.65
C ARG A 9 -3.15 -5.62 6.42
N LYS A 10 -2.61 -6.18 7.50
CA LYS A 10 -1.43 -7.02 7.41
C LYS A 10 -1.78 -8.39 6.85
N ILE A 11 -0.84 -8.96 6.13
CA ILE A 11 -1.00 -10.29 5.56
C ILE A 11 0.17 -11.12 6.06
N GLU A 12 -0.15 -12.28 6.61
CA GLU A 12 0.90 -13.20 7.06
C GLU A 12 0.90 -14.42 6.20
N LYS A 13 1.81 -14.43 5.25
CA LYS A 13 2.02 -15.58 4.41
C LYS A 13 3.50 -15.86 4.40
N GLU A 14 3.88 -17.05 4.78
CA GLU A 14 5.27 -17.34 4.98
C GLU A 14 6.10 -17.19 3.73
N ASP A 15 5.58 -17.57 2.62
CA ASP A 15 6.36 -17.57 1.41
C ASP A 15 6.18 -16.34 0.57
N SER A 16 5.53 -15.34 1.11
CA SER A 16 5.21 -14.17 0.31
C SER A 16 5.96 -12.96 0.82
N ARG A 17 6.43 -12.14 -0.10
CA ARG A 17 7.01 -10.86 0.27
C ARG A 17 5.96 -9.81 0.53
N MET A 18 4.72 -10.07 0.16
CA MET A 18 3.66 -9.10 0.39
C MET A 18 3.24 -9.16 1.84
N LYS A 19 3.43 -8.07 2.55
CA LYS A 19 3.20 -8.03 3.99
C LYS A 19 1.92 -7.32 4.35
N GLY A 20 1.28 -6.67 3.41
CA GLY A 20 0.04 -5.99 3.71
C GLY A 20 -0.54 -5.30 2.51
N ILE A 21 -1.75 -4.82 2.69
CA ILE A 21 -2.45 -4.04 1.68
C ILE A 21 -2.93 -2.78 2.35
N ALA A 22 -2.73 -1.66 1.69
CA ALA A 22 -3.07 -0.36 2.26
C ALA A 22 -4.03 0.40 1.37
N SER A 23 -4.77 1.29 1.98
CA SER A 23 -5.53 2.29 1.24
C SER A 23 -5.28 3.65 1.88
N VAL A 24 -5.33 4.67 1.07
CA VAL A 24 -5.00 6.03 1.47
C VAL A 24 -6.11 6.94 1.01
N VAL A 25 -6.53 7.85 1.88
CA VAL A 25 -7.49 8.89 1.50
C VAL A 25 -6.75 10.20 1.44
N ILE A 26 -6.99 10.96 0.40
CA ILE A 26 -6.35 12.24 0.17
C ILE A 26 -7.40 13.32 0.26
N ASP A 27 -7.12 14.33 1.08
CA ASP A 27 -8.00 15.51 1.23
C ASP A 27 -9.44 15.11 1.53
N ASP A 28 -9.64 13.99 2.22
CA ASP A 28 -10.95 13.48 2.61
C ASP A 28 -11.89 13.25 1.43
N CYS A 29 -11.37 13.20 0.22
CA CYS A 29 -12.25 13.11 -0.93
C CYS A 29 -11.76 12.19 -2.04
N PHE A 30 -10.59 11.61 -1.90
CA PHE A 30 -10.07 10.76 -2.96
C PHE A 30 -9.35 9.56 -2.33
N ALA A 31 -9.71 8.37 -2.72
CA ALA A 31 -9.11 7.17 -2.14
C ALA A 31 -8.31 6.41 -3.17
N VAL A 32 -7.14 5.93 -2.76
CA VAL A 32 -6.34 5.01 -3.57
C VAL A 32 -6.26 3.72 -2.80
N LYS A 33 -6.72 2.64 -3.41
CA LYS A 33 -6.78 1.34 -2.76
C LYS A 33 -5.81 0.37 -3.38
N ASP A 34 -5.65 -0.77 -2.73
CA ASP A 34 -4.84 -1.88 -3.26
C ASP A 34 -3.38 -1.51 -3.41
N ILE A 35 -2.87 -0.67 -2.50
CA ILE A 35 -1.45 -0.41 -2.45
C ILE A 35 -0.82 -1.54 -1.65
N ARG A 36 0.17 -2.21 -2.22
CA ARG A 36 0.78 -3.37 -1.57
C ARG A 36 2.00 -2.94 -0.78
N ILE A 37 2.17 -3.56 0.39
CA ILE A 37 3.34 -3.35 1.22
C ILE A 37 4.20 -4.59 1.06
N ILE A 38 5.43 -4.40 0.62
CA ILE A 38 6.29 -5.49 0.22
C ILE A 38 7.59 -5.42 1.01
N GLN A 39 8.05 -6.59 1.43
CA GLN A 39 9.33 -6.69 2.15
C GLN A 39 10.45 -6.77 1.12
N GLY A 40 11.26 -5.73 1.06
CA GLY A 40 12.44 -5.75 0.25
C GLY A 40 13.60 -6.39 1.01
N GLU A 41 14.79 -6.22 0.48
CA GLU A 41 15.95 -6.82 1.13
C GLU A 41 16.31 -6.10 2.41
N ASP A 42 16.19 -4.79 2.43
CA ASP A 42 16.59 -4.01 3.60
C ASP A 42 15.42 -3.39 4.30
N LYS A 43 14.32 -3.16 3.62
CA LYS A 43 13.23 -2.43 4.24
C LYS A 43 11.93 -2.73 3.51
N LEU A 44 10.85 -2.28 4.11
CA LEU A 44 9.55 -2.35 3.46
C LEU A 44 9.43 -1.24 2.42
N PHE A 45 8.73 -1.53 1.36
CA PHE A 45 8.40 -0.50 0.39
C PHE A 45 6.98 -0.74 -0.12
N ILE A 46 6.47 0.21 -0.88
CA ILE A 46 5.10 0.10 -1.38
C ILE A 46 5.10 -0.07 -2.89
N ALA A 47 4.09 -0.80 -3.36
CA ALA A 47 3.85 -0.95 -4.79
C ALA A 47 2.44 -0.46 -5.06
N MET A 48 2.31 0.46 -5.99
CA MET A 48 1.02 1.06 -6.29
C MET A 48 0.13 0.07 -7.03
N PRO A 49 -1.19 0.30 -7.03
CA PRO A 49 -2.08 -0.59 -7.75
C PRO A 49 -1.73 -0.62 -9.23
N SER A 50 -1.73 -1.80 -9.81
CA SER A 50 -1.35 -1.97 -11.19
C SER A 50 -2.28 -2.95 -11.86
N ARG A 51 -2.24 -2.98 -13.19
CA ARG A 51 -3.01 -3.95 -13.93
C ARG A 51 -2.19 -4.47 -15.09
N LYS A 52 -2.55 -5.65 -15.53
CA LYS A 52 -1.85 -6.28 -16.63
C LYS A 52 -2.49 -5.83 -17.94
N TYR A 53 -1.66 -5.37 -18.84
CA TYR A 53 -2.12 -4.92 -20.15
C TYR A 53 -2.07 -6.07 -21.15
N PRO A 54 -2.73 -5.92 -22.30
CA PRO A 54 -2.74 -7.02 -23.29
C PRO A 54 -1.37 -7.45 -23.76
N ASP A 55 -0.37 -6.56 -23.68
CA ASP A 55 0.98 -6.92 -24.09
C ASP A 55 1.71 -7.72 -23.00
N GLY A 56 1.05 -8.03 -21.89
CA GLY A 56 1.68 -8.81 -20.84
C GLY A 56 2.38 -7.98 -19.79
N GLU A 57 2.47 -6.68 -19.96
CA GLU A 57 3.17 -5.84 -19.01
C GLU A 57 2.22 -5.31 -17.96
N TYR A 58 2.75 -5.14 -16.74
CA TYR A 58 1.99 -4.53 -15.67
C TYR A 58 2.31 -3.05 -15.62
N ARG A 59 1.30 -2.23 -15.45
CA ARG A 59 1.48 -0.79 -15.32
C ARG A 59 0.64 -0.28 -14.18
N ASP A 60 1.17 0.73 -13.50
CA ASP A 60 0.45 1.31 -12.39
C ASP A 60 -0.82 1.97 -12.89
N VAL A 61 -1.90 1.74 -12.16
CA VAL A 61 -3.17 2.40 -12.43
C VAL A 61 -3.12 3.83 -11.92
N ALA A 62 -2.44 4.04 -10.81
CA ALA A 62 -2.30 5.36 -10.19
C ALA A 62 -0.99 5.36 -9.45
N HIS A 63 -0.26 6.47 -9.51
CA HIS A 63 1.01 6.53 -8.81
C HIS A 63 1.45 7.98 -8.61
N PRO A 64 2.29 8.22 -7.59
CA PRO A 64 2.88 9.55 -7.44
C PRO A 64 3.81 9.82 -8.61
N ILE A 65 3.83 11.07 -9.05
CA ILE A 65 4.65 11.39 -10.22
C ILE A 65 5.92 12.13 -9.87
N ASN A 66 6.23 12.24 -8.58
CA ASN A 66 7.53 12.79 -8.17
C ASN A 66 7.94 12.11 -6.87
N GLY A 67 9.22 12.26 -6.56
CA GLY A 67 9.77 11.58 -5.40
C GLY A 67 9.25 12.08 -4.07
N GLU A 68 8.94 13.36 -4.02
CA GLU A 68 8.43 13.95 -2.80
C GLU A 68 7.08 13.35 -2.42
N THR A 69 6.20 13.23 -3.38
CA THR A 69 4.88 12.63 -3.15
C THR A 69 5.00 11.14 -2.85
N ARG A 70 5.91 10.46 -3.55
CA ARG A 70 6.11 9.04 -3.28
C ARG A 70 6.58 8.82 -1.85
N LYS A 71 7.49 9.65 -1.39
CA LYS A 71 7.98 9.53 -0.02
C LYS A 71 6.86 9.80 0.98
N LEU A 72 5.99 10.75 0.66
CA LEU A 72 4.86 11.04 1.52
C LEU A 72 3.97 9.80 1.68
N PHE A 73 3.67 9.12 0.57
CA PHE A 73 2.88 7.91 0.63
C PHE A 73 3.60 6.80 1.39
N GLU A 74 4.87 6.61 1.09
CA GLU A 74 5.63 5.54 1.74
C GLU A 74 5.71 5.76 3.25
N ASP A 75 6.04 6.97 3.64
CA ASP A 75 6.18 7.25 5.08
C ASP A 75 4.86 7.04 5.81
N ALA A 76 3.78 7.52 5.25
CA ALA A 76 2.49 7.40 5.91
C ALA A 76 2.04 5.94 6.00
N ILE A 77 2.23 5.18 4.93
CA ILE A 77 1.78 3.79 4.91
C ILE A 77 2.65 2.93 5.81
N ILE A 78 3.96 3.10 5.76
CA ILE A 78 4.85 2.30 6.58
C ILE A 78 4.64 2.62 8.06
N GLU A 79 4.42 3.87 8.39
CA GLU A 79 4.14 4.23 9.77
C GLU A 79 2.88 3.54 10.27
N GLU A 80 1.83 3.55 9.45
CA GLU A 80 0.59 2.90 9.85
C GLU A 80 0.78 1.39 9.95
N TYR A 81 1.57 0.81 9.04
CA TYR A 81 1.86 -0.61 9.10
C TYR A 81 2.52 -0.96 10.43
N ASN A 82 3.48 -0.15 10.85
CA ASN A 82 4.18 -0.41 12.10
C ASN A 82 3.27 -0.25 13.31
N ASN A 83 2.24 0.58 13.19
CA ASN A 83 1.31 0.80 14.30
C ASN A 83 0.15 -0.17 14.30
N THR A 84 -0.02 -0.94 13.23
CA THR A 84 -1.14 -1.87 13.12
C THR A 84 -0.81 -3.13 13.91
N GLU A 85 -1.77 -3.60 14.70
CA GLU A 85 -1.58 -4.81 15.46
C GLU A 85 -1.55 -6.01 14.54
N ASP A 86 -1.30 -7.16 15.10
CA ASP A 86 -1.27 -8.34 14.32
C ASP A 86 -2.44 -8.50 13.45
N VAL A 87 -2.25 -9.33 12.47
CA VAL A 87 -3.24 -9.66 11.54
C VAL A 87 -4.50 -10.03 12.15
N ALA A 88 -5.46 -9.43 11.71
CA ALA A 88 -6.74 -9.90 12.05
C ALA A 88 -6.98 -11.05 11.18
N GLU A 89 -7.23 -11.91 11.55
CA GLU A 89 -7.60 -12.90 10.79
C GLU A 89 -8.68 -12.57 9.94
N THR A 90 -8.80 -12.04 9.68
CA THR A 90 -9.47 -11.66 8.99
C THR A 90 -10.28 -11.04 8.50
N GLU A 91 -10.47 -10.99 8.70
CA GLU A 91 -11.22 -10.57 8.40
C GLU A 91 -11.85 -10.13 7.79
N GLU A 92 -12.23 -10.02 7.73
CA GLU A 92 -12.88 -9.69 7.21
C GLU A 92 -13.38 -9.00 6.77
N GLU A 93 -13.49 -8.52 6.62
CA GLU A 93 -13.95 -7.84 6.12
C GLU A 93 -14.13 -7.47 5.49
N ASN A 94 -14.38 -7.36 5.22
CA ASN A 94 -14.67 -6.95 4.55
C ASN A 94 -14.72 -6.70 4.08
#